data_261073be6717cd79bd482357b255d475
#
_entry.id   261073be6717cd79bd482357b255d475
#
_cell.length_a   1.000
_cell.length_b   1.000
_cell.length_c   1.000
_cell.angle_alpha   90.00
_cell.angle_beta   90.00
_cell.angle_gamma   90.00
#
_symmetry.space_group_name_H-M   'P 1'
#
loop_
_entity.id
_entity.type
_entity.pdbx_description
1 polymer ?
#
loop_
_entity_poly.entity_id
_entity_poly.type
_entity_poly.pdbx_seq_one_letter_code
_entity_poly.pdbx_strand_id
1 'polypeptide(L)'
;NAYDIEQELKRHYKNEIEAGELEILALIGSVRDIKRIDDIFDTYHPDIVYHAAAHKHVPLMEASPNEAIKNNVFGTYNTALAAGRNGVKRFVLISTDKAVNPTNIMGASKRMCEMIVQTLNKHFDTEFVAVRFGNVLGSNGSVIALFKRQIKEGGPVTVTHPDIIRYFMTI
;
A
#
# COMPACT_ATOMS: atom_id res chain seq x y z
N ASN A 1 -9.91 -9.66 -2.95
CA ASN A 1 -10.01 -9.13 -1.58
C ASN A 1 -9.09 -9.92 -0.64
N ALA A 2 -9.10 -9.61 0.68
CA ALA A 2 -8.24 -10.31 1.65
C ALA A 2 -8.51 -11.82 1.69
N TYR A 3 -9.76 -12.23 1.59
CA TYR A 3 -10.15 -13.63 1.54
C TYR A 3 -9.56 -14.36 0.30
N ASP A 4 -9.63 -13.75 -0.87
CA ASP A 4 -9.10 -14.37 -2.10
C ASP A 4 -7.58 -14.54 -2.00
N ILE A 5 -6.88 -13.53 -1.45
CA ILE A 5 -5.43 -13.58 -1.21
C ILE A 5 -5.09 -14.70 -0.21
N GLU A 6 -5.83 -14.78 0.89
CA GLU A 6 -5.66 -15.85 1.87
C GLU A 6 -5.82 -17.23 1.24
N GLN A 7 -6.88 -17.44 0.43
CA GLN A 7 -7.13 -18.71 -0.25
C GLN A 7 -6.05 -19.05 -1.29
N GLU A 8 -5.55 -18.04 -1.99
CA GLU A 8 -4.44 -18.19 -2.95
C GLU A 8 -3.16 -18.61 -2.24
N LEU A 9 -2.78 -17.91 -1.17
CA LEU A 9 -1.60 -18.22 -0.38
C LEU A 9 -1.70 -19.61 0.28
N LYS A 10 -2.84 -19.95 0.87
CA LYS A 10 -3.05 -21.28 1.47
C LYS A 10 -2.96 -22.42 0.46
N ARG A 11 -3.38 -22.20 -0.78
CA ARG A 11 -3.20 -23.19 -1.87
C ARG A 11 -1.74 -23.27 -2.32
N HIS A 12 -1.06 -22.14 -2.41
CA HIS A 12 0.33 -22.10 -2.88
C HIS A 12 1.30 -22.73 -1.87
N TYR A 13 1.10 -22.47 -0.58
CA TYR A 13 1.97 -22.94 0.50
C TYR A 13 1.34 -24.09 1.31
N LYS A 14 0.54 -24.94 0.65
CA LYS A 14 -0.19 -26.02 1.31
C LYS A 14 0.73 -26.97 2.08
N ASN A 15 1.84 -27.39 1.45
CA ASN A 15 2.75 -28.36 2.04
C ASN A 15 3.45 -27.81 3.29
N GLU A 16 3.88 -26.57 3.27
CA GLU A 16 4.55 -25.88 4.38
C GLU A 16 3.58 -25.66 5.56
N ILE A 17 2.31 -25.39 5.25
CA ILE A 17 1.26 -25.24 6.25
C ILE A 17 0.94 -26.61 6.89
N GLU A 18 0.79 -27.68 6.09
CA GLU A 18 0.52 -29.03 6.59
C GLU A 18 1.71 -29.59 7.39
N ALA A 19 2.94 -29.19 7.06
CA ALA A 19 4.13 -29.52 7.83
C ALA A 19 4.28 -28.70 9.14
N GLY A 20 3.45 -27.67 9.34
CA GLY A 20 3.55 -26.76 10.49
C GLY A 20 4.71 -25.76 10.41
N GLU A 21 5.31 -25.60 9.22
CA GLU A 21 6.44 -24.69 8.99
C GLU A 21 5.99 -23.26 8.69
N LEU A 22 4.74 -23.07 8.25
CA LEU A 22 4.14 -21.80 7.90
C LEU A 22 2.73 -21.67 8.45
N GLU A 23 2.43 -20.53 9.06
CA GLU A 23 1.07 -20.12 9.45
C GLU A 23 0.67 -18.86 8.67
N ILE A 24 -0.56 -18.82 8.16
CA ILE A 24 -1.13 -17.67 7.46
C ILE A 24 -2.35 -17.19 8.23
N LEU A 25 -2.29 -15.96 8.74
CA LEU A 25 -3.35 -15.32 9.50
C LEU A 25 -3.92 -14.12 8.74
N ALA A 26 -5.19 -14.18 8.38
CA ALA A 26 -5.91 -13.06 7.78
C ALA A 26 -6.63 -12.26 8.86
N LEU A 27 -6.14 -11.06 9.13
CA LEU A 27 -6.69 -10.17 10.15
C LEU A 27 -7.45 -9.01 9.52
N ILE A 28 -8.59 -8.65 10.11
CA ILE A 28 -9.34 -7.46 9.70
C ILE A 28 -8.95 -6.29 10.60
N GLY A 29 -8.64 -5.16 9.97
CA GLY A 29 -8.31 -3.93 10.67
C GLY A 29 -8.22 -2.74 9.69
N SER A 30 -8.26 -1.55 10.25
CA SER A 30 -8.00 -0.31 9.52
C SER A 30 -6.72 0.32 10.04
N VAL A 31 -5.85 0.77 9.15
CA VAL A 31 -4.64 1.52 9.53
C VAL A 31 -4.96 2.87 10.23
N ARG A 32 -6.21 3.30 10.20
CA ARG A 32 -6.71 4.48 10.91
C ARG A 32 -7.04 4.19 12.38
N ASP A 33 -7.21 2.93 12.73
CA ASP A 33 -7.50 2.48 14.09
C ASP A 33 -6.20 2.14 14.83
N ILE A 34 -5.72 3.11 15.58
CA ILE A 34 -4.46 3.03 16.34
C ILE A 34 -4.49 1.83 17.28
N LYS A 35 -5.59 1.66 18.03
CA LYS A 35 -5.70 0.58 19.01
C LYS A 35 -5.62 -0.78 18.34
N ARG A 36 -6.34 -0.96 17.24
CA ARG A 36 -6.29 -2.22 16.48
C ARG A 36 -4.90 -2.52 15.93
N ILE A 37 -4.18 -1.51 15.47
CA ILE A 37 -2.79 -1.66 15.00
C ILE A 37 -1.88 -2.05 16.17
N ASP A 38 -1.94 -1.33 17.29
CA ASP A 38 -1.14 -1.64 18.48
C ASP A 38 -1.43 -3.08 18.97
N ASP A 39 -2.71 -3.49 19.09
CA ASP A 39 -3.10 -4.84 19.49
C ASP A 39 -2.49 -5.93 18.56
N ILE A 40 -2.43 -5.68 17.24
CA ILE A 40 -1.80 -6.61 16.29
C ILE A 40 -0.29 -6.70 16.50
N PHE A 41 0.38 -5.57 16.66
CA PHE A 41 1.84 -5.55 16.85
C PHE A 41 2.24 -6.17 18.19
N ASP A 42 1.49 -5.87 19.26
CA ASP A 42 1.72 -6.44 20.59
C ASP A 42 1.45 -7.95 20.65
N THR A 43 0.53 -8.46 19.81
CA THR A 43 0.19 -9.89 19.80
C THR A 43 1.16 -10.70 18.95
N TYR A 44 1.53 -10.20 17.78
CA TYR A 44 2.24 -11.00 16.78
C TYR A 44 3.72 -10.64 16.62
N HIS A 45 4.19 -9.53 17.17
CA HIS A 45 5.58 -9.06 17.13
C HIS A 45 6.26 -9.24 15.76
N PRO A 46 5.76 -8.63 14.69
CA PRO A 46 6.27 -8.87 13.35
C PRO A 46 7.73 -8.42 13.21
N ASP A 47 8.59 -9.23 12.57
CA ASP A 47 9.95 -8.86 12.23
C ASP A 47 10.03 -7.87 11.06
N ILE A 48 9.13 -8.02 10.08
CA ILE A 48 9.09 -7.22 8.86
C ILE A 48 7.66 -6.78 8.59
N VAL A 49 7.50 -5.52 8.21
CA VAL A 49 6.20 -4.94 7.84
C VAL A 49 6.25 -4.39 6.42
N TYR A 50 5.35 -4.85 5.56
CA TYR A 50 5.09 -4.26 4.24
C TYR A 50 3.82 -3.43 4.30
N HIS A 51 3.95 -2.12 4.29
CA HIS A 51 2.82 -1.20 4.38
C HIS A 51 2.36 -0.75 2.99
N ALA A 52 1.30 -1.38 2.49
CA ALA A 52 0.68 -1.08 1.20
C ALA A 52 -0.72 -0.45 1.32
N ALA A 53 -1.21 -0.22 2.54
CA ALA A 53 -2.53 0.34 2.77
C ALA A 53 -2.59 1.80 2.33
N ALA A 54 -3.29 2.09 1.22
CA ALA A 54 -3.46 3.44 0.71
C ALA A 54 -4.68 3.55 -0.22
N HIS A 55 -5.32 4.71 -0.21
CA HIS A 55 -6.21 5.13 -1.29
C HIS A 55 -5.37 5.65 -2.44
N LYS A 56 -5.54 5.06 -3.65
CA LYS A 56 -4.68 5.35 -4.81
C LYS A 56 -5.38 6.01 -6.00
N HIS A 57 -6.71 6.06 -6.00
CA HIS A 57 -7.47 6.55 -7.16
C HIS A 57 -7.44 8.08 -7.21
N VAL A 58 -6.64 8.64 -8.12
CA VAL A 58 -6.36 10.09 -8.18
C VAL A 58 -7.63 10.95 -8.21
N PRO A 59 -8.60 10.78 -9.13
CA PRO A 59 -9.81 11.60 -9.15
C PRO A 59 -10.61 11.56 -7.84
N LEU A 60 -10.69 10.40 -7.18
CA LEU A 60 -11.41 10.29 -5.91
C LEU A 60 -10.67 11.00 -4.78
N MET A 61 -9.34 11.01 -4.81
CA MET A 61 -8.54 11.73 -3.82
C MET A 61 -8.61 13.25 -4.00
N GLU A 62 -8.69 13.73 -5.24
CA GLU A 62 -8.98 15.15 -5.51
C GLU A 62 -10.36 15.57 -4.96
N ALA A 63 -11.37 14.72 -5.13
CA ALA A 63 -12.72 14.98 -4.61
C ALA A 63 -12.83 14.83 -3.07
N SER A 64 -11.90 14.10 -2.45
CA SER A 64 -11.94 13.77 -1.01
C SER A 64 -10.54 13.83 -0.37
N PRO A 65 -9.88 15.00 -0.38
CA PRO A 65 -8.49 15.12 0.10
C PRO A 65 -8.31 14.76 1.58
N ASN A 66 -9.31 15.06 2.41
CA ASN A 66 -9.27 14.71 3.83
C ASN A 66 -9.20 13.20 4.06
N GLU A 67 -9.88 12.40 3.25
CA GLU A 67 -9.83 10.94 3.34
C GLU A 67 -8.48 10.39 2.87
N ALA A 68 -7.86 11.01 1.86
CA ALA A 68 -6.48 10.69 1.47
C ALA A 68 -5.51 10.93 2.64
N ILE A 69 -5.60 12.07 3.32
CA ILE A 69 -4.74 12.39 4.47
C ILE A 69 -5.00 11.42 5.63
N LYS A 70 -6.26 11.21 6.01
CA LYS A 70 -6.60 10.31 7.12
C LYS A 70 -6.11 8.87 6.89
N ASN A 71 -6.33 8.35 5.68
CA ASN A 71 -5.97 6.96 5.39
C ASN A 71 -4.49 6.81 5.06
N ASN A 72 -3.96 7.62 4.14
CA ASN A 72 -2.59 7.43 3.67
C ASN A 72 -1.58 7.97 4.68
N VAL A 73 -1.74 9.22 5.13
CA VAL A 73 -0.74 9.89 5.98
C VAL A 73 -0.85 9.40 7.41
N PHE A 74 -2.01 9.56 8.05
CA PHE A 74 -2.17 9.10 9.44
C PHE A 74 -2.11 7.57 9.55
N GLY A 75 -2.66 6.83 8.57
CA GLY A 75 -2.53 5.36 8.54
C GLY A 75 -1.08 4.90 8.46
N THR A 76 -0.25 5.55 7.63
CA THR A 76 1.20 5.28 7.59
C THR A 76 1.87 5.64 8.91
N TYR A 77 1.56 6.81 9.47
CA TYR A 77 2.12 7.24 10.75
C TYR A 77 1.81 6.25 11.88
N ASN A 78 0.56 5.86 12.03
CA ASN A 78 0.12 4.90 13.05
C ASN A 78 0.86 3.57 12.94
N THR A 79 0.88 3.01 11.73
CA THR A 79 1.51 1.69 11.49
C THR A 79 3.03 1.75 11.67
N ALA A 80 3.67 2.80 11.16
CA ALA A 80 5.11 2.97 11.29
C ALA A 80 5.53 3.26 12.74
N LEU A 81 4.74 4.03 13.49
CA LEU A 81 5.00 4.29 14.91
C LEU A 81 4.86 3.02 15.75
N ALA A 82 3.83 2.21 15.50
CA ALA A 82 3.66 0.90 16.13
C ALA A 82 4.85 -0.03 15.81
N ALA A 83 5.30 -0.05 14.55
CA ALA A 83 6.48 -0.82 14.15
C ALA A 83 7.74 -0.41 14.91
N GLY A 84 8.01 0.90 15.02
CA GLY A 84 9.16 1.40 15.76
C GLY A 84 9.08 1.08 17.26
N ARG A 85 7.92 1.24 17.89
CA ARG A 85 7.72 0.94 19.32
C ARG A 85 7.88 -0.54 19.64
N ASN A 86 7.50 -1.43 18.71
CA ASN A 86 7.56 -2.88 18.88
C ASN A 86 8.87 -3.50 18.38
N GLY A 87 9.87 -2.70 18.01
CA GLY A 87 11.18 -3.20 17.61
C GLY A 87 11.18 -4.01 16.32
N VAL A 88 10.26 -3.71 15.40
CA VAL A 88 10.24 -4.30 14.06
C VAL A 88 11.60 -4.09 13.39
N LYS A 89 12.19 -5.12 12.81
CA LYS A 89 13.52 -5.02 12.16
C LYS A 89 13.47 -4.13 10.92
N ARG A 90 12.44 -4.30 10.09
CA ARG A 90 12.29 -3.52 8.84
C ARG A 90 10.85 -3.16 8.54
N PHE A 91 10.63 -1.88 8.24
CA PHE A 91 9.36 -1.34 7.75
C PHE A 91 9.50 -0.86 6.30
N VAL A 92 8.75 -1.45 5.38
CA VAL A 92 8.80 -1.14 3.95
C VAL A 92 7.52 -0.42 3.53
N LEU A 93 7.62 0.88 3.26
CA LEU A 93 6.52 1.67 2.69
C LEU A 93 6.44 1.44 1.18
N ILE A 94 5.32 0.95 0.72
CA ILE A 94 5.00 0.89 -0.70
C ILE A 94 4.58 2.28 -1.18
N SER A 95 5.45 2.96 -1.94
CA SER A 95 5.23 4.29 -2.49
C SER A 95 5.01 4.24 -4.01
N THR A 96 5.11 5.36 -4.70
CA THR A 96 4.79 5.52 -6.11
C THR A 96 5.70 6.55 -6.78
N ASP A 97 5.87 6.44 -8.09
CA ASP A 97 6.47 7.47 -8.95
C ASP A 97 5.80 8.85 -8.81
N LYS A 98 4.50 8.87 -8.52
CA LYS A 98 3.70 10.09 -8.34
C LYS A 98 4.02 10.88 -7.06
N ALA A 99 4.81 10.29 -6.15
CA ALA A 99 5.36 10.99 -4.99
C ALA A 99 6.59 11.86 -5.34
N VAL A 100 7.12 11.73 -6.56
CA VAL A 100 8.19 12.58 -7.08
C VAL A 100 7.56 13.82 -7.68
N ASN A 101 7.84 15.01 -7.13
CA ASN A 101 7.24 16.28 -7.55
C ASN A 101 5.71 16.17 -7.73
N PRO A 102 4.96 15.88 -6.64
CA PRO A 102 3.55 15.55 -6.74
C PRO A 102 2.71 16.71 -7.27
N THR A 103 1.88 16.43 -8.26
CA THR A 103 0.95 17.39 -8.87
C THR A 103 -0.51 17.11 -8.52
N ASN A 104 -0.75 16.14 -7.62
CA ASN A 104 -2.08 15.73 -7.18
C ASN A 104 -2.07 15.27 -5.72
N ILE A 105 -3.26 15.26 -5.10
CA ILE A 105 -3.45 14.94 -3.67
C ILE A 105 -2.93 13.54 -3.34
N MET A 106 -3.18 12.54 -4.19
CA MET A 106 -2.69 11.18 -3.96
C MET A 106 -1.15 11.13 -3.90
N GLY A 107 -0.48 11.72 -4.88
CA GLY A 107 0.98 11.83 -4.90
C GLY A 107 1.53 12.60 -3.71
N ALA A 108 0.92 13.75 -3.37
CA ALA A 108 1.29 14.56 -2.21
C ALA A 108 1.15 13.78 -0.90
N SER A 109 0.03 13.04 -0.71
CA SER A 109 -0.17 12.20 0.47
C SER A 109 0.90 11.11 0.59
N LYS A 110 1.28 10.46 -0.52
CA LYS A 110 2.36 9.46 -0.54
C LYS A 110 3.72 10.07 -0.26
N ARG A 111 3.99 11.29 -0.75
CA ARG A 111 5.22 12.01 -0.40
C ARG A 111 5.30 12.31 1.09
N MET A 112 4.20 12.72 1.72
CA MET A 112 4.13 12.90 3.18
C MET A 112 4.40 11.58 3.92
N CYS A 113 3.88 10.45 3.44
CA CYS A 113 4.18 9.12 4.01
C CYS A 113 5.70 8.83 3.97
N GLU A 114 6.38 9.13 2.86
CA GLU A 114 7.84 8.95 2.76
C GLU A 114 8.60 9.83 3.77
N MET A 115 8.17 11.07 3.96
CA MET A 115 8.77 11.98 4.94
C MET A 115 8.58 11.46 6.38
N ILE A 116 7.42 10.88 6.68
CA ILE A 116 7.15 10.25 7.98
C ILE A 116 8.13 9.11 8.24
N VAL A 117 8.24 8.15 7.32
CA VAL A 117 9.13 7.00 7.53
C VAL A 117 10.60 7.41 7.58
N GLN A 118 11.03 8.40 6.79
CA GLN A 118 12.37 8.98 6.87
C GLN A 118 12.65 9.64 8.23
N THR A 119 11.64 10.30 8.80
CA THR A 119 11.76 10.92 10.12
C THR A 119 11.86 9.86 11.21
N LEU A 120 10.97 8.86 11.18
CA LEU A 120 10.96 7.78 12.18
C LEU A 120 12.25 6.93 12.14
N ASN A 121 12.87 6.78 10.98
CA ASN A 121 14.17 6.11 10.83
C ASN A 121 15.31 6.74 11.64
N LYS A 122 15.13 7.98 12.12
CA LYS A 122 16.10 8.68 12.98
C LYS A 122 15.82 8.49 14.47
N HIS A 123 14.66 7.93 14.81
CA HIS A 123 14.18 7.85 16.19
C HIS A 123 14.05 6.43 16.71
N PHE A 124 14.11 5.42 15.85
CA PHE A 124 13.99 4.01 16.18
C PHE A 124 15.08 3.19 15.51
N ASP A 125 15.42 2.05 16.08
CA ASP A 125 16.34 1.08 15.49
C ASP A 125 15.74 0.32 14.30
N THR A 126 14.43 0.38 14.10
CA THR A 126 13.74 -0.15 12.92
C THR A 126 14.27 0.49 11.65
N GLU A 127 14.67 -0.32 10.68
CA GLU A 127 15.05 0.17 9.34
C GLU A 127 13.79 0.55 8.55
N PHE A 128 13.57 1.85 8.37
CA PHE A 128 12.44 2.36 7.59
C PHE A 128 12.88 2.66 6.16
N VAL A 129 12.28 1.99 5.19
CA VAL A 129 12.55 2.19 3.76
C VAL A 129 11.27 2.50 3.00
N ALA A 130 11.39 3.26 1.91
CA ALA A 130 10.30 3.49 0.97
C ALA A 130 10.73 3.01 -0.42
N VAL A 131 9.87 2.20 -1.07
CA VAL A 131 10.07 1.77 -2.44
C VAL A 131 9.09 2.48 -3.36
N ARG A 132 9.57 3.00 -4.48
CA ARG A 132 8.77 3.67 -5.50
C ARG A 132 8.74 2.84 -6.76
N PHE A 133 7.58 2.74 -7.38
CA PHE A 133 7.44 2.13 -8.70
C PHE A 133 6.30 2.79 -9.49
N GLY A 134 6.32 2.63 -10.81
CA GLY A 134 5.33 3.15 -11.73
C GLY A 134 4.08 2.27 -11.82
N ASN A 135 3.43 2.28 -12.97
CA ASN A 135 2.25 1.43 -13.19
C ASN A 135 2.70 0.00 -13.50
N VAL A 136 2.27 -0.95 -12.70
CA VAL A 136 2.57 -2.38 -12.91
C VAL A 136 1.57 -2.97 -13.89
N LEU A 137 2.06 -3.58 -14.95
CA LEU A 137 1.22 -4.26 -15.95
C LEU A 137 0.46 -5.41 -15.29
N GLY A 138 -0.82 -5.52 -15.60
CA GLY A 138 -1.67 -6.58 -15.05
C GLY A 138 -2.15 -6.37 -13.61
N SER A 139 -1.77 -5.28 -12.92
CA SER A 139 -2.24 -5.01 -11.56
C SER A 139 -3.74 -4.69 -11.51
N ASN A 140 -4.38 -5.09 -10.41
CA ASN A 140 -5.80 -4.84 -10.16
C ASN A 140 -6.12 -3.33 -10.14
N GLY A 141 -7.20 -2.95 -10.84
CA GLY A 141 -7.61 -1.54 -10.98
C GLY A 141 -6.63 -0.69 -11.77
N SER A 142 -5.79 -1.31 -12.62
CA SER A 142 -4.89 -0.59 -13.52
C SER A 142 -5.64 0.03 -14.69
N VAL A 143 -5.07 1.10 -15.27
CA VAL A 143 -5.62 1.74 -16.46
C VAL A 143 -5.73 0.78 -17.65
N ILE A 144 -4.84 -0.21 -17.76
CA ILE A 144 -4.88 -1.23 -18.81
C ILE A 144 -6.13 -2.11 -18.68
N ALA A 145 -6.48 -2.54 -17.46
CA ALA A 145 -7.70 -3.31 -17.22
C ALA A 145 -8.96 -2.48 -17.56
N LEU A 146 -8.96 -1.19 -17.22
CA LEU A 146 -10.01 -0.26 -17.58
C LEU A 146 -10.14 -0.13 -19.11
N PHE A 147 -9.06 0.12 -19.80
CA PHE A 147 -9.05 0.24 -21.27
C PHE A 147 -9.52 -1.03 -21.96
N LYS A 148 -9.03 -2.21 -21.55
CA LYS A 148 -9.50 -3.50 -22.09
C LYS A 148 -11.01 -3.66 -21.93
N ARG A 149 -11.57 -3.27 -20.78
CA ARG A 149 -13.02 -3.32 -20.57
C ARG A 149 -13.76 -2.35 -21.48
N GLN A 150 -13.33 -1.08 -21.55
CA GLN A 150 -13.95 -0.06 -22.39
C GLN A 150 -13.92 -0.44 -23.87
N ILE A 151 -12.80 -0.98 -24.37
CA ILE A 151 -12.67 -1.48 -25.73
C ILE A 151 -13.66 -2.64 -26.00
N LYS A 152 -13.75 -3.58 -25.05
CA LYS A 152 -14.69 -4.70 -25.17
C LYS A 152 -16.16 -4.25 -25.20
N GLU A 153 -16.47 -3.14 -24.52
CA GLU A 153 -17.80 -2.52 -24.47
C GLU A 153 -18.08 -1.59 -25.68
N GLY A 154 -17.16 -1.48 -26.63
CA GLY A 154 -17.33 -0.69 -27.86
C GLY A 154 -16.74 0.74 -27.78
N GLY A 155 -16.02 1.08 -26.71
CA GLY A 155 -15.39 2.39 -26.50
C GLY A 155 -16.37 3.50 -26.10
N PRO A 156 -15.93 4.74 -26.04
CA PRO A 156 -14.54 5.19 -26.17
C PRO A 156 -13.68 4.88 -24.95
N VAL A 157 -12.36 4.91 -25.09
CA VAL A 157 -11.43 4.86 -23.97
C VAL A 157 -11.32 6.24 -23.29
N THR A 158 -11.27 6.24 -21.95
CA THR A 158 -11.17 7.48 -21.18
C THR A 158 -9.72 7.92 -21.06
N VAL A 159 -9.39 9.06 -21.65
CA VAL A 159 -8.09 9.72 -21.50
C VAL A 159 -8.25 10.92 -20.56
N THR A 160 -7.54 10.92 -19.45
CA THR A 160 -7.65 11.96 -18.42
C THR A 160 -7.00 13.28 -18.84
N HIS A 161 -5.93 13.22 -19.65
CA HIS A 161 -5.25 14.38 -20.23
C HIS A 161 -4.50 13.93 -21.49
N PRO A 162 -4.52 14.69 -22.59
CA PRO A 162 -3.85 14.30 -23.85
C PRO A 162 -2.34 14.12 -23.72
N ASP A 163 -1.69 14.94 -22.88
CA ASP A 163 -0.23 14.93 -22.70
C ASP A 163 0.24 14.09 -21.51
N ILE A 164 -0.62 13.22 -20.96
CA ILE A 164 -0.25 12.42 -19.79
C ILE A 164 0.79 11.37 -20.16
N ILE A 165 1.91 11.38 -19.46
CA ILE A 165 2.95 10.34 -19.56
C ILE A 165 2.77 9.35 -18.41
N ARG A 166 2.81 8.04 -18.72
CA ARG A 166 2.74 6.96 -17.74
C ARG A 166 3.89 5.99 -17.95
N TYR A 167 4.68 5.78 -16.91
CA TYR A 167 5.72 4.77 -16.91
C TYR A 167 5.14 3.43 -16.51
N PHE A 168 5.45 2.39 -17.27
CA PHE A 168 5.01 1.03 -17.01
C PHE A 168 6.19 0.13 -16.70
N MET A 169 5.93 -0.88 -15.87
CA MET A 169 6.89 -1.93 -15.58
C MET A 169 6.17 -3.29 -15.53
N THR A 170 6.92 -4.35 -15.72
CA THR A 170 6.49 -5.74 -15.44
C THR A 170 6.74 -6.09 -13.97
N ILE A 171 6.13 -7.18 -13.54
CA ILE A 171 6.42 -7.80 -12.22
C ILE A 171 7.75 -8.53 -12.32
#